data_b112079eb31855ca604457d92fe5a1c2
#
_entry.id   b112079eb31855ca604457d92fe5a1c2
#
_cell.length_a   1.000
_cell.length_b   1.000
_cell.length_c   1.000
_cell.angle_alpha   90.00
_cell.angle_beta   90.00
_cell.angle_gamma   90.00
#
_symmetry.space_group_name_H-M   'P 1'
#
loop_
_entity.id
_entity.type
_entity.pdbx_description
1 polymer ?
#
loop_
_entity_poly.entity_id
_entity_poly.type
_entity_poly.pdbx_seq_one_letter_code
_entity_poly.pdbx_strand_id
1 'polypeptide(L)'
;MNNRLKQLLIWLTIFLSSCAWSGGLKDQSNGAVFKPEEIEQLVAPIALYSDSLVSQILMAATYPLEVVQADRWVKANKSLQGEALTAALESQPWDPSVKSLVNFPQVLGMMGEKLDWTQRLGDAFMAQQKDVLDAVQRLRAKAQAQGNLRRKPL
;
A
#
# COMPACT_ATOMS: atom_id res chain seq x y z
N MET A 1 25.78 51.31 -45.34
CA MET A 1 25.07 50.39 -44.38
C MET A 1 26.14 49.77 -43.50
N ASN A 2 26.14 50.15 -42.20
CA ASN A 2 27.24 49.82 -41.28
C ASN A 2 27.25 48.34 -40.91
N ASN A 3 28.44 47.72 -40.94
CA ASN A 3 28.63 46.30 -40.56
C ASN A 3 28.11 45.94 -39.20
N ARG A 4 27.95 46.94 -38.33
CA ARG A 4 27.33 46.74 -37.00
C ARG A 4 25.81 46.44 -37.07
N LEU A 5 25.12 47.01 -38.06
CA LEU A 5 23.69 46.79 -38.26
C LEU A 5 23.41 45.36 -38.79
N LYS A 6 24.30 44.85 -39.64
CA LYS A 6 24.21 43.46 -40.13
C LYS A 6 24.48 42.44 -39.03
N GLN A 7 25.38 42.73 -38.13
CA GLN A 7 25.67 41.87 -37.00
C GLN A 7 24.50 41.81 -35.99
N LEU A 8 23.82 42.92 -35.75
CA LEU A 8 22.63 42.97 -34.89
C LEU A 8 21.45 42.20 -35.47
N LEU A 9 21.27 42.23 -36.78
CA LEU A 9 20.23 41.45 -37.46
C LEU A 9 20.51 39.93 -37.43
N ILE A 10 21.77 39.52 -37.48
CA ILE A 10 22.17 38.11 -37.37
C ILE A 10 21.94 37.58 -35.94
N TRP A 11 22.18 38.40 -34.92
CA TRP A 11 21.94 38.03 -33.54
C TRP A 11 20.43 37.97 -33.22
N LEU A 12 19.61 38.77 -33.88
CA LEU A 12 18.14 38.77 -33.67
C LEU A 12 17.47 37.53 -34.29
N THR A 13 18.03 36.97 -35.36
CA THR A 13 17.46 35.77 -36.02
C THR A 13 17.84 34.47 -35.31
N ILE A 14 18.92 34.46 -34.52
CA ILE A 14 19.34 33.29 -33.74
C ILE A 14 18.49 33.13 -32.46
N PHE A 15 17.84 34.20 -31.97
CA PHE A 15 17.03 34.16 -30.73
C PHE A 15 15.58 33.70 -30.92
N LEU A 16 15.10 33.54 -32.15
CA LEU A 16 13.74 33.11 -32.45
C LEU A 16 13.59 31.59 -32.75
N SER A 17 14.69 30.82 -32.66
CA SER A 17 14.64 29.38 -33.01
C SER A 17 14.73 28.44 -31.83
N SER A 18 14.32 28.85 -30.62
CA SER A 18 14.42 28.04 -29.41
C SER A 18 13.14 28.07 -28.59
N CYS A 19 12.03 27.68 -29.18
CA CYS A 19 10.82 27.38 -28.40
C CYS A 19 9.94 26.40 -29.14
N ALA A 20 10.41 25.17 -29.26
CA ALA A 20 9.53 24.03 -29.50
C ALA A 20 10.02 22.82 -28.70
N TRP A 21 10.22 23.04 -27.39
CA TRP A 21 10.20 21.92 -26.47
C TRP A 21 8.78 21.83 -25.91
N SER A 22 7.91 21.20 -26.65
CA SER A 22 6.69 20.60 -26.13
C SER A 22 7.13 19.38 -25.33
N GLY A 23 7.83 19.62 -24.22
CA GLY A 23 7.89 18.67 -23.13
C GLY A 23 6.49 18.59 -22.56
N GLY A 24 5.70 17.58 -22.99
CA GLY A 24 4.48 17.23 -22.31
C GLY A 24 4.82 17.12 -20.84
N LEU A 25 4.21 17.95 -20.03
CA LEU A 25 4.08 17.70 -18.60
C LEU A 25 3.43 16.33 -18.50
N LYS A 26 4.26 15.28 -18.37
CA LYS A 26 3.80 14.04 -17.79
C LYS A 26 3.32 14.45 -16.41
N ASP A 27 2.02 14.46 -16.28
CA ASP A 27 1.34 14.53 -15.01
C ASP A 27 1.96 13.43 -14.14
N GLN A 28 2.94 13.82 -13.33
CA GLN A 28 3.49 12.98 -12.29
C GLN A 28 2.51 13.06 -11.11
N SER A 29 1.30 12.60 -11.33
CA SER A 29 0.51 12.00 -10.28
C SER A 29 1.23 10.70 -9.95
N ASN A 30 2.29 10.79 -9.14
CA ASN A 30 3.03 9.67 -8.58
C ASN A 30 2.22 8.99 -7.47
N GLY A 31 0.97 8.61 -7.76
CA GLY A 31 0.40 7.44 -7.15
C GLY A 31 0.89 6.25 -7.98
N ALA A 32 1.68 5.37 -7.39
CA ALA A 32 2.07 4.13 -8.06
C ALA A 32 0.78 3.42 -8.50
N VAL A 33 0.46 3.48 -9.80
CA VAL A 33 -0.71 2.80 -10.35
C VAL A 33 -0.33 1.34 -10.46
N PHE A 34 -0.86 0.53 -9.52
CA PHE A 34 -0.71 -0.91 -9.55
C PHE A 34 -1.63 -1.51 -10.61
N LYS A 35 -1.12 -2.47 -11.37
CA LYS A 35 -1.95 -3.22 -12.31
C LYS A 35 -2.91 -4.15 -11.57
N PRO A 36 -4.08 -4.48 -12.13
CA PRO A 36 -5.04 -5.37 -11.48
C PRO A 36 -4.44 -6.71 -11.03
N GLU A 37 -3.53 -7.27 -11.83
CA GLU A 37 -2.84 -8.52 -11.52
C GLU A 37 -1.88 -8.39 -10.34
N GLU A 38 -1.20 -7.24 -10.22
CA GLU A 38 -0.31 -6.94 -9.09
C GLU A 38 -1.12 -6.79 -7.79
N ILE A 39 -2.27 -6.12 -7.86
CA ILE A 39 -3.18 -6.00 -6.72
C ILE A 39 -3.71 -7.38 -6.29
N GLU A 40 -4.13 -8.22 -7.24
CA GLU A 40 -4.57 -9.60 -6.93
C GLU A 40 -3.45 -10.41 -6.25
N GLN A 41 -2.19 -10.28 -6.69
CA GLN A 41 -1.05 -10.93 -6.05
C GLN A 41 -0.80 -10.41 -4.63
N LEU A 42 -0.92 -9.10 -4.43
CA LEU A 42 -0.73 -8.48 -3.10
C LEU A 42 -1.79 -8.95 -2.10
N VAL A 43 -3.05 -9.05 -2.50
CA VAL A 43 -4.14 -9.42 -1.58
C VAL A 43 -4.37 -10.93 -1.47
N ALA A 44 -3.79 -11.74 -2.35
CA ALA A 44 -3.98 -13.20 -2.36
C ALA A 44 -3.72 -13.86 -0.99
N PRO A 45 -2.66 -13.51 -0.23
CA PRO A 45 -2.40 -14.13 1.06
C PRO A 45 -3.47 -13.86 2.11
N ILE A 46 -4.26 -12.79 1.95
CA ILE A 46 -5.22 -12.31 2.96
C ILE A 46 -6.68 -12.39 2.51
N ALA A 47 -6.94 -12.64 1.22
CA ALA A 47 -8.27 -12.56 0.63
C ALA A 47 -9.31 -13.48 1.28
N LEU A 48 -8.90 -14.59 1.86
CA LEU A 48 -9.81 -15.58 2.48
C LEU A 48 -10.05 -15.36 3.97
N TYR A 49 -9.42 -14.36 4.58
CA TYR A 49 -9.74 -13.97 5.95
C TYR A 49 -11.11 -13.26 6.01
N SER A 50 -11.66 -13.10 7.21
CA SER A 50 -12.90 -12.33 7.41
C SER A 50 -12.75 -10.88 6.94
N ASP A 51 -13.85 -10.22 6.58
CA ASP A 51 -13.83 -8.83 6.15
C ASP A 51 -13.21 -7.90 7.21
N SER A 52 -13.54 -8.14 8.47
CA SER A 52 -13.00 -7.38 9.59
C SER A 52 -11.47 -7.51 9.66
N LEU A 53 -10.93 -8.72 9.54
CA LEU A 53 -9.48 -8.94 9.60
C LEU A 53 -8.77 -8.38 8.38
N VAL A 54 -9.34 -8.55 7.17
CA VAL A 54 -8.79 -7.95 5.94
C VAL A 54 -8.71 -6.43 6.06
N SER A 55 -9.77 -5.78 6.56
CA SER A 55 -9.78 -4.33 6.75
C SER A 55 -8.69 -3.87 7.73
N GLN A 56 -8.51 -4.59 8.84
CA GLN A 56 -7.46 -4.30 9.81
C GLN A 56 -6.05 -4.47 9.20
N ILE A 57 -5.83 -5.52 8.42
CA ILE A 57 -4.55 -5.76 7.74
C ILE A 57 -4.25 -4.64 6.75
N LEU A 58 -5.22 -4.24 5.92
CA LEU A 58 -5.05 -3.18 4.94
C LEU A 58 -4.73 -1.84 5.59
N MET A 59 -5.44 -1.49 6.68
CA MET A 59 -5.14 -0.28 7.45
C MET A 59 -3.76 -0.37 8.11
N ALA A 60 -3.44 -1.47 8.79
CA ALA A 60 -2.14 -1.65 9.45
C ALA A 60 -0.97 -1.63 8.44
N ALA A 61 -1.17 -2.08 7.20
CA ALA A 61 -0.15 -2.06 6.16
C ALA A 61 0.29 -0.63 5.79
N THR A 62 -0.51 0.38 6.09
CA THR A 62 -0.15 1.80 5.92
C THR A 62 0.80 2.31 7.01
N TYR A 63 1.03 1.51 8.07
CA TYR A 63 1.95 1.80 9.18
C TYR A 63 3.03 0.70 9.31
N PRO A 64 3.85 0.48 8.28
CA PRO A 64 4.75 -0.69 8.22
C PRO A 64 5.77 -0.73 9.35
N LEU A 65 6.24 0.42 9.84
CA LEU A 65 7.17 0.48 10.96
C LEU A 65 6.52 0.05 12.27
N GLU A 66 5.26 0.44 12.49
CA GLU A 66 4.51 0.03 13.68
C GLU A 66 4.24 -1.47 13.66
N VAL A 67 3.94 -2.05 12.49
CA VAL A 67 3.79 -3.50 12.31
C VAL A 67 5.04 -4.25 12.77
N VAL A 68 6.23 -3.78 12.35
CA VAL A 68 7.51 -4.40 12.79
C VAL A 68 7.72 -4.26 14.29
N GLN A 69 7.41 -3.10 14.84
CA GLN A 69 7.53 -2.85 16.28
C GLN A 69 6.57 -3.75 17.07
N ALA A 70 5.32 -3.85 16.63
CA ALA A 70 4.31 -4.68 17.26
C ALA A 70 4.66 -6.17 17.19
N ASP A 71 5.16 -6.66 16.04
CA ASP A 71 5.61 -8.05 15.89
C ASP A 71 6.74 -8.38 16.88
N ARG A 72 7.74 -7.51 17.00
CA ARG A 72 8.84 -7.66 17.96
C ARG A 72 8.32 -7.65 19.40
N TRP A 73 7.40 -6.74 19.69
CA TRP A 73 6.83 -6.61 21.02
C TRP A 73 6.03 -7.86 21.41
N VAL A 74 5.21 -8.40 20.52
CA VAL A 74 4.48 -9.66 20.74
C VAL A 74 5.43 -10.82 21.01
N LYS A 75 6.50 -10.95 20.21
CA LYS A 75 7.53 -11.97 20.39
C LYS A 75 8.24 -11.89 21.74
N ALA A 76 8.41 -10.68 22.27
CA ALA A 76 9.04 -10.42 23.58
C ALA A 76 8.05 -10.59 24.75
N ASN A 77 6.75 -10.51 24.53
CA ASN A 77 5.70 -10.49 25.58
C ASN A 77 4.72 -11.67 25.47
N LYS A 78 5.17 -12.83 25.05
CA LYS A 78 4.32 -14.03 24.82
C LYS A 78 3.53 -14.49 26.03
N SER A 79 3.93 -14.12 27.23
CA SER A 79 3.26 -14.46 28.48
C SER A 79 2.06 -13.58 28.82
N LEU A 80 1.94 -12.41 28.15
CA LEU A 80 0.82 -11.50 28.39
C LEU A 80 -0.45 -12.02 27.72
N GLN A 81 -1.52 -12.09 28.48
CA GLN A 81 -2.84 -12.51 28.01
C GLN A 81 -3.96 -11.75 28.74
N GLY A 82 -5.14 -11.74 28.14
CA GLY A 82 -6.33 -11.14 28.75
C GLY A 82 -6.17 -9.65 29.06
N GLU A 83 -6.57 -9.27 30.28
CA GLU A 83 -6.53 -7.86 30.72
C GLU A 83 -5.11 -7.28 30.77
N ALA A 84 -4.11 -8.09 31.16
CA ALA A 84 -2.72 -7.65 31.19
C ALA A 84 -2.21 -7.30 29.80
N LEU A 85 -2.58 -8.07 28.77
CA LEU A 85 -2.28 -7.77 27.38
C LEU A 85 -2.98 -6.47 26.93
N THR A 86 -4.26 -6.33 27.23
CA THR A 86 -5.05 -5.15 26.86
C THR A 86 -4.46 -3.88 27.47
N ALA A 87 -4.17 -3.88 28.77
CA ALA A 87 -3.58 -2.74 29.47
C ALA A 87 -2.19 -2.39 28.90
N ALA A 88 -1.37 -3.38 28.59
CA ALA A 88 -0.06 -3.16 28.00
C ALA A 88 -0.14 -2.59 26.56
N LEU A 89 -1.17 -2.98 25.78
CA LEU A 89 -1.43 -2.45 24.44
C LEU A 89 -1.93 -1.02 24.44
N GLU A 90 -2.71 -0.61 25.43
CA GLU A 90 -3.20 0.77 25.55
C GLU A 90 -2.04 1.77 25.64
N SER A 91 -0.96 1.40 26.32
CA SER A 91 0.23 2.24 26.47
C SER A 91 1.10 2.34 25.20
N GLN A 92 0.86 1.52 24.19
CA GLN A 92 1.63 1.56 22.94
C GLN A 92 1.14 2.70 22.05
N PRO A 93 2.04 3.42 21.36
CA PRO A 93 1.68 4.57 20.52
C PRO A 93 1.18 4.19 19.12
N TRP A 94 0.87 2.90 18.89
CA TRP A 94 0.51 2.38 17.57
C TRP A 94 -0.92 2.69 17.16
N ASP A 95 -1.16 2.70 15.85
CA ASP A 95 -2.50 2.80 15.28
C ASP A 95 -3.41 1.66 15.80
N PRO A 96 -4.71 1.94 15.99
CA PRO A 96 -5.68 0.93 16.44
C PRO A 96 -5.71 -0.33 15.57
N SER A 97 -5.50 -0.21 14.26
CA SER A 97 -5.44 -1.36 13.35
C SER A 97 -4.25 -2.27 13.66
N VAL A 98 -3.08 -1.70 13.95
CA VAL A 98 -1.88 -2.44 14.36
C VAL A 98 -2.10 -3.11 15.72
N LYS A 99 -2.67 -2.39 16.70
CA LYS A 99 -3.02 -2.95 18.01
C LYS A 99 -3.97 -4.16 17.89
N SER A 100 -4.96 -4.06 17.01
CA SER A 100 -5.92 -5.14 16.77
C SER A 100 -5.25 -6.41 16.26
N LEU A 101 -4.18 -6.28 15.45
CA LEU A 101 -3.45 -7.42 14.91
C LEU A 101 -2.60 -8.16 15.93
N VAL A 102 -2.37 -7.62 17.11
CA VAL A 102 -1.70 -8.33 18.22
C VAL A 102 -2.48 -9.59 18.62
N ASN A 103 -3.80 -9.59 18.47
CA ASN A 103 -4.64 -10.77 18.68
C ASN A 103 -4.50 -11.83 17.57
N PHE A 104 -3.81 -11.50 16.48
CA PHE A 104 -3.54 -12.37 15.35
C PHE A 104 -2.02 -12.46 15.08
N PRO A 105 -1.25 -13.04 16.02
CA PRO A 105 0.21 -13.00 15.98
C PRO A 105 0.81 -13.63 14.73
N GLN A 106 0.12 -14.60 14.12
CA GLN A 106 0.57 -15.20 12.86
C GLN A 106 0.50 -14.23 11.69
N VAL A 107 -0.59 -13.45 11.62
CA VAL A 107 -0.76 -12.40 10.59
C VAL A 107 0.25 -11.29 10.80
N LEU A 108 0.37 -10.81 12.03
CA LEU A 108 1.32 -9.75 12.38
C LEU A 108 2.77 -10.17 12.09
N GLY A 109 3.13 -11.43 12.42
CA GLY A 109 4.44 -12.01 12.11
C GLY A 109 4.70 -12.08 10.61
N MET A 110 3.73 -12.53 9.82
CA MET A 110 3.84 -12.57 8.36
C MET A 110 4.08 -11.16 7.79
N MET A 111 3.36 -10.15 8.28
CA MET A 111 3.52 -8.76 7.85
C MET A 111 4.89 -8.19 8.25
N GLY A 112 5.36 -8.50 9.46
CA GLY A 112 6.66 -8.05 9.96
C GLY A 112 7.85 -8.70 9.24
N GLU A 113 7.73 -9.97 8.88
CA GLU A 113 8.76 -10.72 8.15
C GLU A 113 8.82 -10.37 6.66
N LYS A 114 7.67 -10.02 6.06
CA LYS A 114 7.54 -9.65 4.65
C LYS A 114 7.30 -8.14 4.50
N LEU A 115 8.23 -7.34 5.00
CA LEU A 115 8.05 -5.89 5.07
C LEU A 115 7.82 -5.24 3.71
N ASP A 116 8.54 -5.67 2.67
CA ASP A 116 8.36 -5.15 1.30
C ASP A 116 6.94 -5.41 0.79
N TRP A 117 6.41 -6.59 1.05
CA TRP A 117 5.03 -6.93 0.72
C TRP A 117 4.04 -6.06 1.51
N THR A 118 4.28 -5.86 2.81
CA THR A 118 3.43 -5.03 3.68
C THR A 118 3.40 -3.59 3.21
N GLN A 119 4.55 -3.01 2.86
CA GLN A 119 4.65 -1.66 2.32
C GLN A 119 3.88 -1.53 1.00
N ARG A 120 4.11 -2.43 0.05
CA ARG A 120 3.41 -2.41 -1.24
C ARG A 120 1.90 -2.58 -1.09
N LEU A 121 1.46 -3.41 -0.14
CA LEU A 121 0.04 -3.57 0.17
C LEU A 121 -0.57 -2.27 0.70
N GLY A 122 0.13 -1.59 1.61
CA GLY A 122 -0.27 -0.28 2.15
C GLY A 122 -0.32 0.79 1.05
N ASP A 123 0.70 0.85 0.20
CA ASP A 123 0.77 1.79 -0.93
C ASP A 123 -0.39 1.56 -1.92
N ALA A 124 -0.67 0.31 -2.27
CA ALA A 124 -1.79 -0.04 -3.14
C ALA A 124 -3.14 0.35 -2.50
N PHE A 125 -3.30 0.10 -1.20
CA PHE A 125 -4.52 0.45 -0.48
C PHE A 125 -4.74 1.96 -0.40
N MET A 126 -3.69 2.74 -0.16
CA MET A 126 -3.78 4.21 -0.14
C MET A 126 -4.07 4.80 -1.53
N ALA A 127 -3.44 4.25 -2.57
CA ALA A 127 -3.59 4.76 -3.94
C ALA A 127 -4.89 4.30 -4.63
N GLN A 128 -5.31 3.06 -4.41
CA GLN A 128 -6.37 2.37 -5.18
C GLN A 128 -7.26 1.52 -4.27
N GLN A 129 -7.78 2.10 -3.20
CA GLN A 129 -8.58 1.40 -2.18
C GLN A 129 -9.70 0.54 -2.79
N LYS A 130 -10.47 1.10 -3.74
CA LYS A 130 -11.56 0.38 -4.38
C LYS A 130 -11.07 -0.86 -5.14
N ASP A 131 -9.99 -0.72 -5.89
CA ASP A 131 -9.44 -1.83 -6.69
C ASP A 131 -8.90 -2.95 -5.80
N VAL A 132 -8.30 -2.59 -4.67
CA VAL A 132 -7.82 -3.55 -3.65
C VAL A 132 -8.98 -4.34 -3.06
N LEU A 133 -10.07 -3.68 -2.65
CA LEU A 133 -11.25 -4.34 -2.10
C LEU A 133 -11.95 -5.21 -3.15
N ASP A 134 -12.09 -4.72 -4.38
CA ASP A 134 -12.66 -5.48 -5.49
C ASP A 134 -11.81 -6.73 -5.80
N ALA A 135 -10.48 -6.64 -5.73
CA ALA A 135 -9.58 -7.78 -5.91
C ALA A 135 -9.79 -8.87 -4.87
N VAL A 136 -9.98 -8.48 -3.59
CA VAL A 136 -10.34 -9.41 -2.51
C VAL A 136 -11.62 -10.17 -2.87
N GLN A 137 -12.67 -9.47 -3.32
CA GLN A 137 -13.93 -10.12 -3.68
C GLN A 137 -13.80 -11.03 -4.90
N ARG A 138 -13.04 -10.62 -5.92
CA ARG A 138 -12.78 -11.48 -7.09
C ARG A 138 -12.07 -12.78 -6.72
N LEU A 139 -11.06 -12.72 -5.85
CA LEU A 139 -10.35 -13.91 -5.38
C LEU A 139 -11.25 -14.84 -4.56
N ARG A 140 -12.13 -14.29 -3.72
CA ARG A 140 -13.14 -15.08 -3.00
C ARG A 140 -14.11 -15.77 -3.95
N ALA A 141 -14.60 -15.06 -4.97
CA ALA A 141 -15.48 -15.66 -5.97
C ALA A 141 -14.79 -16.81 -6.72
N LYS A 142 -13.51 -16.62 -7.09
CA LYS A 142 -12.69 -17.70 -7.70
C LYS A 142 -12.54 -18.90 -6.76
N ALA A 143 -12.26 -18.68 -5.48
CA ALA A 143 -12.14 -19.74 -4.48
C ALA A 143 -13.47 -20.49 -4.24
N GLN A 144 -14.59 -19.80 -4.27
CA GLN A 144 -15.93 -20.41 -4.19
C GLN A 144 -16.22 -21.29 -5.42
N ALA A 145 -15.94 -20.79 -6.63
CA ALA A 145 -16.13 -21.51 -7.86
C ALA A 145 -15.30 -22.80 -7.92
N GLN A 146 -14.13 -22.80 -7.30
CA GLN A 146 -13.26 -23.98 -7.18
C GLN A 146 -13.62 -24.92 -6.01
N GLY A 147 -14.69 -24.64 -5.26
CA GLY A 147 -15.12 -25.41 -4.12
C GLY A 147 -14.26 -25.26 -2.84
N ASN A 148 -13.32 -24.32 -2.84
CA ASN A 148 -12.40 -24.07 -1.72
C ASN A 148 -13.08 -23.28 -0.55
N LEU A 149 -14.22 -22.64 -0.82
CA LEU A 149 -15.06 -21.97 0.17
C LEU A 149 -16.43 -22.63 0.16
N ARG A 150 -16.71 -23.49 1.13
CA ARG A 150 -18.07 -23.98 1.34
C ARG A 150 -18.90 -22.86 1.99
N ARG A 151 -19.98 -22.44 1.32
CA ARG A 151 -21.00 -21.63 1.97
C ARG A 151 -21.56 -22.47 3.13
N LYS A 152 -21.37 -22.01 4.36
CA LYS A 152 -22.13 -22.58 5.47
C LYS A 152 -23.60 -22.25 5.20
N PRO A 153 -24.50 -23.24 5.08
CA PRO A 153 -25.93 -22.93 4.94
C PRO A 153 -26.37 -22.15 6.19
N LEU A 154 -27.14 -21.12 5.97
CA LEU A 154 -27.81 -20.34 7.02
C LEU A 154 -28.78 -21.23 7.78
#